data_90370670f643b5e8cbeb894e2efaf0bc
#
_entry.id   90370670f643b5e8cbeb894e2efaf0bc
#
_cell.length_a   1.000
_cell.length_b   1.000
_cell.length_c   1.000
_cell.angle_alpha   90.00
_cell.angle_beta   90.00
_cell.angle_gamma   90.00
#
_symmetry.space_group_name_H-M   'P 1'
#
loop_
_entity.id
_entity.type
_entity.pdbx_description
1 polymer ?
#
loop_
_entity_poly.entity_id
_entity_poly.type
_entity_poly.pdbx_seq_one_letter_code
_entity_poly.pdbx_strand_id
1 'polypeptide(L)'
;MTGRDLAGGVPVLRRLGGAEVPAVRDRLVETYTAVFCAPPWDDSPARAVRFAELLDGWARQPGFVAVLADDAGRETDAAGRGTGADGAPVTGFALGLPTPAPFPADRAYGQVRRLLGPAVETLSDWLEVAELAVHPVARRAGLGRRLLAELTADRPAWLLTVPTVAGTTDFYDAAGWIRHGTGYGITIYTNRPLSR
;
A
#
# COMPACT_ATOMS: atom_id res chain seq x y z
N MET A 1 4.97 27.50 -28.92
CA MET A 1 4.56 26.92 -27.61
C MET A 1 3.71 25.69 -27.92
N THR A 2 4.36 24.55 -28.02
CA THR A 2 3.74 23.28 -28.35
C THR A 2 3.46 22.57 -27.03
N GLY A 3 2.16 22.45 -26.67
CA GLY A 3 1.68 21.63 -25.57
C GLY A 3 2.07 20.17 -25.82
N ARG A 4 2.87 19.60 -24.96
CA ARG A 4 3.09 18.16 -24.92
C ARG A 4 1.85 17.53 -24.32
N ASP A 5 1.05 16.86 -25.14
CA ASP A 5 0.03 15.93 -24.72
C ASP A 5 0.72 14.81 -23.89
N LEU A 6 0.49 14.84 -22.60
CA LEU A 6 0.79 13.73 -21.72
C LEU A 6 -0.35 12.70 -21.83
N ALA A 7 -0.39 11.99 -22.94
CA ALA A 7 -1.17 10.77 -23.06
C ALA A 7 -0.49 9.68 -22.19
N GLY A 8 -0.64 9.81 -20.88
CA GLY A 8 -0.20 8.80 -19.92
C GLY A 8 -1.06 7.57 -20.06
N GLY A 9 -0.53 6.48 -20.58
CA GLY A 9 -1.20 5.18 -20.56
C GLY A 9 -1.60 4.81 -19.13
N VAL A 10 -2.69 4.05 -18.98
CA VAL A 10 -3.14 3.57 -17.67
C VAL A 10 -2.06 2.64 -17.11
N PRO A 11 -1.48 2.90 -15.91
CA PRO A 11 -0.45 2.04 -15.35
C PRO A 11 -0.89 0.58 -15.30
N VAL A 12 0.00 -0.34 -15.71
CA VAL A 12 -0.25 -1.77 -15.59
C VAL A 12 -0.02 -2.18 -14.14
N LEU A 13 -0.96 -2.93 -13.57
CA LEU A 13 -0.81 -3.49 -12.24
C LEU A 13 -0.20 -4.89 -12.33
N ARG A 14 0.80 -5.14 -11.50
CA ARG A 14 1.48 -6.43 -11.40
C ARG A 14 1.42 -6.93 -9.97
N ARG A 15 0.95 -8.18 -9.80
CA ARG A 15 0.87 -8.85 -8.51
C ARG A 15 2.12 -9.71 -8.32
N LEU A 16 2.75 -9.61 -7.16
CA LEU A 16 3.98 -10.32 -6.80
C LEU A 16 3.82 -11.06 -5.48
N GLY A 17 4.46 -12.21 -5.38
CA GLY A 17 4.72 -12.88 -4.12
C GLY A 17 6.05 -12.46 -3.48
N GLY A 18 6.30 -12.92 -2.26
CA GLY A 18 7.50 -12.54 -1.53
C GLY A 18 8.83 -12.90 -2.21
N ALA A 19 8.88 -13.99 -2.97
CA ALA A 19 10.09 -14.40 -3.70
C ALA A 19 10.51 -13.42 -4.82
N GLU A 20 9.58 -12.59 -5.29
CA GLU A 20 9.83 -11.63 -6.37
C GLU A 20 10.24 -10.24 -5.83
N VAL A 21 10.03 -9.98 -4.53
CA VAL A 21 10.34 -8.69 -3.89
C VAL A 21 11.80 -8.27 -4.05
N PRO A 22 12.80 -9.16 -3.93
CA PRO A 22 14.20 -8.75 -4.08
C PRO A 22 14.50 -8.03 -5.39
N ALA A 23 13.87 -8.42 -6.49
CA ALA A 23 14.07 -7.80 -7.81
C ALA A 23 13.49 -6.38 -7.92
N VAL A 24 12.56 -6.00 -7.05
CA VAL A 24 11.86 -4.69 -7.09
C VAL A 24 12.06 -3.87 -5.82
N ARG A 25 12.80 -4.39 -4.86
CA ARG A 25 12.96 -3.86 -3.50
C ARG A 25 13.37 -2.39 -3.49
N ASP A 26 14.43 -2.06 -4.17
CA ASP A 26 14.98 -0.70 -4.16
C ASP A 26 14.00 0.31 -4.77
N ARG A 27 13.30 -0.09 -5.81
CA ARG A 27 12.22 0.72 -6.45
C ARG A 27 11.04 0.96 -5.49
N LEU A 28 10.68 -0.03 -4.68
CA LEU A 28 9.66 0.12 -3.63
C LEU A 28 10.12 1.10 -2.55
N VAL A 29 11.38 1.01 -2.12
CA VAL A 29 11.97 1.93 -1.12
C VAL A 29 12.06 3.35 -1.66
N GLU A 30 12.44 3.54 -2.92
CA GLU A 30 12.42 4.86 -3.59
C GLU A 30 11.02 5.46 -3.60
N THR A 31 10.02 4.68 -4.01
CA THR A 31 8.62 5.14 -4.02
C THR A 31 8.12 5.44 -2.62
N TYR A 32 8.43 4.59 -1.63
CA TYR A 32 8.12 4.84 -0.22
C TYR A 32 8.70 6.18 0.23
N THR A 33 9.97 6.41 -0.05
CA THR A 33 10.69 7.64 0.33
C THR A 33 10.02 8.87 -0.31
N ALA A 34 9.72 8.81 -1.60
CA ALA A 34 9.07 9.91 -2.31
C ALA A 34 7.65 10.24 -1.79
N VAL A 35 6.97 9.25 -1.21
CA VAL A 35 5.60 9.40 -0.71
C VAL A 35 5.59 9.84 0.76
N PHE A 36 6.36 9.18 1.61
CA PHE A 36 6.23 9.31 3.07
C PHE A 36 7.27 10.26 3.68
N CYS A 37 8.45 10.45 3.06
CA CYS A 37 9.41 11.46 3.49
C CYS A 37 9.16 12.85 2.89
N ALA A 38 7.96 13.09 2.38
CA ALA A 38 7.50 14.36 1.81
C ALA A 38 6.11 14.72 2.38
N PRO A 39 5.70 16.01 2.30
CA PRO A 39 4.36 16.39 2.73
C PRO A 39 3.26 15.56 2.04
N PRO A 40 2.18 15.24 2.76
CA PRO A 40 1.81 15.66 4.11
C PRO A 40 2.30 14.74 5.24
N TRP A 41 3.09 13.70 4.95
CA TRP A 41 3.57 12.73 5.94
C TRP A 41 4.79 13.24 6.70
N ASP A 42 5.74 13.84 6.00
CA ASP A 42 7.00 14.39 6.54
C ASP A 42 7.77 13.41 7.45
N ASP A 43 7.72 12.11 7.13
CA ASP A 43 8.47 11.09 7.85
C ASP A 43 9.98 11.30 7.67
N SER A 44 10.74 10.97 8.70
CA SER A 44 12.21 11.06 8.62
C SER A 44 12.80 10.02 7.66
N PRO A 45 13.98 10.28 7.06
CA PRO A 45 14.68 9.28 6.22
C PRO A 45 14.93 7.92 6.93
N ALA A 46 15.05 7.92 8.25
CA ALA A 46 15.16 6.70 9.04
C ALA A 46 13.94 5.77 8.89
N ARG A 47 12.76 6.33 8.59
CA ARG A 47 11.55 5.55 8.30
C ARG A 47 11.68 4.76 7.01
N ALA A 48 12.31 5.33 5.97
CA ALA A 48 12.54 4.60 4.72
C ALA A 48 13.53 3.43 4.92
N VAL A 49 14.58 3.62 5.73
CA VAL A 49 15.48 2.52 6.12
C VAL A 49 14.70 1.44 6.87
N ARG A 50 13.88 1.85 7.84
CA ARG A 50 13.04 0.91 8.60
C ARG A 50 12.04 0.18 7.70
N PHE A 51 11.43 0.87 6.74
CA PHE A 51 10.55 0.24 5.75
C PHE A 51 11.28 -0.84 4.94
N ALA A 52 12.51 -0.57 4.51
CA ALA A 52 13.31 -1.55 3.77
C ALA A 52 13.54 -2.84 4.59
N GLU A 53 13.86 -2.72 5.89
CA GLU A 53 14.02 -3.86 6.81
C GLU A 53 12.69 -4.62 7.01
N LEU A 54 11.58 -3.89 7.17
CA LEU A 54 10.25 -4.48 7.32
C LEU A 54 9.84 -5.22 6.06
N LEU A 55 10.06 -4.63 4.89
CA LEU A 55 9.75 -5.23 3.59
C LEU A 55 10.47 -6.57 3.41
N ASP A 56 11.76 -6.63 3.75
CA ASP A 56 12.55 -7.86 3.72
C ASP A 56 12.00 -8.93 4.69
N GLY A 57 11.49 -8.51 5.84
CA GLY A 57 10.80 -9.36 6.80
C GLY A 57 9.46 -9.87 6.31
N TRP A 58 8.64 -8.98 5.78
CA TRP A 58 7.30 -9.28 5.26
C TRP A 58 7.35 -10.22 4.06
N ALA A 59 8.27 -9.98 3.12
CA ALA A 59 8.43 -10.81 1.93
C ALA A 59 8.71 -12.28 2.24
N ARG A 60 9.27 -12.58 3.41
CA ARG A 60 9.50 -13.96 3.86
C ARG A 60 8.28 -14.62 4.51
N GLN A 61 7.23 -13.85 4.81
CA GLN A 61 6.04 -14.40 5.46
C GLN A 61 5.15 -15.13 4.45
N PRO A 62 4.66 -16.34 4.76
CA PRO A 62 3.69 -17.01 3.93
C PRO A 62 2.45 -16.15 3.71
N GLY A 63 1.99 -16.09 2.47
CA GLY A 63 0.80 -15.30 2.11
C GLY A 63 1.02 -13.80 1.93
N PHE A 64 2.27 -13.31 2.06
CA PHE A 64 2.60 -11.94 1.64
C PHE A 64 2.24 -11.72 0.17
N VAL A 65 1.72 -10.54 -0.12
CA VAL A 65 1.39 -10.11 -1.47
C VAL A 65 1.71 -8.64 -1.66
N ALA A 66 2.28 -8.32 -2.82
CA ALA A 66 2.48 -6.96 -3.28
C ALA A 66 1.73 -6.73 -4.59
N VAL A 67 1.21 -5.54 -4.79
CA VAL A 67 0.70 -5.06 -6.08
C VAL A 67 1.45 -3.79 -6.43
N LEU A 68 2.07 -3.78 -7.58
CA LEU A 68 2.84 -2.65 -8.09
C LEU A 68 2.15 -2.05 -9.31
N ALA A 69 2.22 -0.74 -9.43
CA ALA A 69 1.90 -0.03 -10.64
C ALA A 69 3.21 0.39 -11.31
N ASP A 70 3.54 -0.28 -12.39
CA ASP A 70 4.68 0.06 -13.23
C ASP A 70 4.23 1.05 -14.32
N ASP A 71 5.08 2.02 -14.63
CA ASP A 71 4.88 2.90 -15.78
C ASP A 71 5.33 2.16 -17.05
N ALA A 72 4.62 1.08 -17.36
CA ALA A 72 4.93 0.18 -18.47
C ALA A 72 4.74 0.81 -19.87
N GLY A 73 4.49 2.11 -19.93
CA GLY A 73 4.24 2.85 -21.16
C GLY A 73 5.34 3.83 -21.57
N ARG A 74 6.48 3.88 -20.88
CA ARG A 74 7.64 4.66 -21.36
C ARG A 74 8.60 3.77 -22.10
N GLU A 75 8.38 3.82 -23.40
CA GLU A 75 9.13 3.17 -24.47
C GLU A 75 10.64 3.25 -24.35
N THR A 76 11.27 2.20 -24.87
CA THR A 76 12.55 2.14 -25.57
C THR A 76 13.19 3.51 -25.80
N ASP A 77 14.44 3.65 -25.34
CA ASP A 77 15.30 4.74 -25.79
C ASP A 77 15.37 4.75 -27.34
N ALA A 78 15.77 5.86 -27.91
CA ALA A 78 15.90 6.02 -29.36
C ALA A 78 16.86 5.00 -30.03
N ALA A 79 17.45 4.08 -29.25
CA ALA A 79 18.33 3.01 -29.68
C ALA A 79 17.63 1.63 -29.59
N GLY A 80 16.32 1.56 -29.31
CA GLY A 80 15.56 0.28 -29.31
C GLY A 80 15.92 -0.66 -28.17
N ARG A 81 16.63 -0.20 -27.15
CA ARG A 81 16.89 -0.98 -25.94
C ARG A 81 15.71 -0.84 -25.00
N GLY A 82 14.86 -1.86 -24.95
CA GLY A 82 13.89 -2.01 -23.92
C GLY A 82 14.62 -2.05 -22.57
N THR A 83 14.48 -1.01 -21.77
CA THR A 83 14.65 -1.17 -20.33
C THR A 83 13.56 -2.14 -19.95
N GLY A 84 13.93 -3.40 -19.75
CA GLY A 84 12.99 -4.45 -19.36
C GLY A 84 12.15 -3.98 -18.19
N ALA A 85 11.02 -4.64 -17.92
CA ALA A 85 10.09 -4.36 -16.84
C ALA A 85 10.77 -4.12 -15.45
N ASP A 86 12.03 -4.52 -15.32
CA ASP A 86 12.84 -4.41 -14.11
C ASP A 86 13.42 -3.01 -13.85
N GLY A 87 13.39 -2.09 -14.81
CA GLY A 87 13.96 -0.73 -14.67
C GLY A 87 12.94 0.42 -14.65
N ALA A 88 11.65 0.17 -14.94
CA ALA A 88 10.64 1.23 -14.96
C ALA A 88 10.30 1.72 -13.53
N PRO A 89 10.11 3.04 -13.33
CA PRO A 89 9.76 3.56 -12.00
C PRO A 89 8.42 3.00 -11.53
N VAL A 90 8.36 2.62 -10.24
CA VAL A 90 7.10 2.24 -9.59
C VAL A 90 6.33 3.50 -9.24
N THR A 91 5.19 3.70 -9.87
CA THR A 91 4.33 4.88 -9.63
C THR A 91 3.40 4.71 -8.44
N GLY A 92 3.27 3.49 -7.93
CA GLY A 92 2.55 3.19 -6.70
C GLY A 92 2.60 1.71 -6.36
N PHE A 93 2.33 1.38 -5.11
CA PHE A 93 2.26 0.00 -4.65
C PHE A 93 1.27 -0.16 -3.48
N ALA A 94 0.81 -1.38 -3.29
CA ALA A 94 0.10 -1.82 -2.10
C ALA A 94 0.69 -3.13 -1.60
N LEU A 95 0.89 -3.27 -0.29
CA LEU A 95 1.47 -4.45 0.36
C LEU A 95 0.45 -5.05 1.33
N GLY A 96 0.34 -6.36 1.34
CA GLY A 96 -0.58 -7.07 2.22
C GLY A 96 0.04 -8.29 2.87
N LEU A 97 -0.40 -8.55 4.09
CA LEU A 97 0.02 -9.65 4.94
C LEU A 97 -1.20 -10.36 5.52
N PRO A 98 -1.20 -11.69 5.67
CA PRO A 98 -2.19 -12.34 6.50
C PRO A 98 -2.05 -11.89 7.95
N THR A 99 -3.15 -11.52 8.57
CA THR A 99 -3.17 -11.24 10.00
C THR A 99 -3.01 -12.55 10.77
N PRO A 100 -2.04 -12.64 11.71
CA PRO A 100 -1.89 -13.87 12.51
C PRO A 100 -3.12 -14.21 13.34
N ALA A 101 -3.34 -15.50 13.57
CA ALA A 101 -4.30 -16.01 14.53
C ALA A 101 -3.56 -16.67 15.72
N PRO A 102 -3.88 -16.32 16.99
CA PRO A 102 -4.82 -15.27 17.42
C PRO A 102 -4.32 -13.87 17.04
N PHE A 103 -5.24 -12.89 17.01
CA PHE A 103 -4.88 -11.50 16.68
C PHE A 103 -3.77 -10.99 17.62
N PRO A 104 -2.69 -10.39 17.09
CA PRO A 104 -1.55 -9.95 17.88
C PRO A 104 -1.92 -8.87 18.91
N ALA A 105 -1.08 -8.69 19.93
CA ALA A 105 -1.29 -7.72 21.00
C ALA A 105 -0.21 -6.63 21.10
N ASP A 106 0.85 -6.73 20.32
CA ASP A 106 1.98 -5.82 20.35
C ASP A 106 1.83 -4.62 19.40
N ARG A 107 2.62 -3.56 19.62
CA ARG A 107 2.69 -2.36 18.77
C ARG A 107 1.31 -1.75 18.44
N ALA A 108 1.07 -1.45 17.17
CA ALA A 108 -0.18 -0.88 16.68
C ALA A 108 -1.38 -1.83 16.87
N TYR A 109 -1.17 -3.14 16.92
CA TYR A 109 -2.23 -4.12 17.16
C TYR A 109 -2.88 -3.96 18.54
N GLY A 110 -2.12 -3.54 19.56
CA GLY A 110 -2.67 -3.18 20.85
C GLY A 110 -3.69 -2.02 20.78
N GLN A 111 -3.47 -1.05 19.89
CA GLN A 111 -4.42 0.05 19.65
C GLN A 111 -5.67 -0.44 18.92
N VAL A 112 -5.52 -1.32 17.93
CA VAL A 112 -6.64 -1.96 17.21
C VAL A 112 -7.50 -2.76 18.18
N ARG A 113 -6.88 -3.57 19.04
CA ARG A 113 -7.55 -4.36 20.07
C ARG A 113 -8.34 -3.48 21.06
N ARG A 114 -7.78 -2.35 21.49
CA ARG A 114 -8.47 -1.40 22.37
C ARG A 114 -9.69 -0.76 21.68
N LEU A 115 -9.59 -0.49 20.38
CA LEU A 115 -10.63 0.19 19.63
C LEU A 115 -11.79 -0.75 19.27
N LEU A 116 -11.50 -1.99 18.88
CA LEU A 116 -12.48 -2.97 18.42
C LEU A 116 -12.98 -3.90 19.53
N GLY A 117 -12.28 -3.97 20.68
CA GLY A 117 -12.61 -4.93 21.72
C GLY A 117 -12.59 -6.38 21.22
N PRO A 118 -13.56 -7.24 21.65
CA PRO A 118 -13.61 -8.63 21.21
C PRO A 118 -13.78 -8.85 19.71
N ALA A 119 -14.36 -7.87 18.98
CA ALA A 119 -14.55 -7.96 17.54
C ALA A 119 -13.22 -8.00 16.75
N VAL A 120 -12.11 -7.67 17.39
CA VAL A 120 -10.77 -7.72 16.77
C VAL A 120 -10.41 -9.14 16.29
N GLU A 121 -10.89 -10.18 16.93
CA GLU A 121 -10.57 -11.56 16.55
C GLU A 121 -11.15 -11.94 15.17
N THR A 122 -12.17 -11.21 14.69
CA THR A 122 -12.67 -11.36 13.31
C THR A 122 -11.62 -11.01 12.27
N LEU A 123 -10.63 -10.17 12.62
CA LEU A 123 -9.55 -9.78 11.72
C LEU A 123 -8.47 -10.87 11.57
N SER A 124 -8.47 -11.89 12.44
CA SER A 124 -7.56 -13.02 12.29
C SER A 124 -7.78 -13.70 10.92
N ASP A 125 -6.69 -14.04 10.25
CA ASP A 125 -6.66 -14.60 8.88
C ASP A 125 -7.13 -13.63 7.76
N TRP A 126 -7.60 -12.42 8.10
CA TRP A 126 -7.87 -11.38 7.10
C TRP A 126 -6.55 -10.81 6.56
N LEU A 127 -6.63 -10.26 5.37
CA LEU A 127 -5.49 -9.53 4.80
C LEU A 127 -5.36 -8.15 5.49
N GLU A 128 -4.22 -7.91 6.15
CA GLU A 128 -3.83 -6.57 6.54
C GLU A 128 -3.25 -5.84 5.33
N VAL A 129 -3.77 -4.66 4.99
CA VAL A 129 -3.10 -3.75 4.07
C VAL A 129 -2.05 -3.01 4.88
N ALA A 130 -0.81 -3.48 4.78
CA ALA A 130 0.31 -2.97 5.57
C ALA A 130 0.81 -1.62 5.07
N GLU A 131 0.82 -1.42 3.73
CA GLU A 131 1.25 -0.18 3.09
C GLU A 131 0.45 0.07 1.81
N LEU A 132 0.16 1.35 1.56
CA LEU A 132 -0.39 1.84 0.29
C LEU A 132 0.30 3.16 -0.05
N ALA A 133 1.06 3.17 -1.14
CA ALA A 133 1.78 4.33 -1.60
C ALA A 133 1.42 4.67 -3.05
N VAL A 134 1.17 5.95 -3.34
CA VAL A 134 1.01 6.47 -4.70
C VAL A 134 1.91 7.68 -4.85
N HIS A 135 2.88 7.56 -5.76
CA HIS A 135 3.82 8.62 -6.04
C HIS A 135 3.09 9.93 -6.36
N PRO A 136 3.54 11.08 -5.88
CA PRO A 136 2.84 12.36 -6.06
C PRO A 136 2.41 12.65 -7.50
N VAL A 137 3.26 12.31 -8.48
CA VAL A 137 2.98 12.53 -9.92
C VAL A 137 1.85 11.65 -10.48
N ALA A 138 1.52 10.52 -9.82
CA ALA A 138 0.47 9.58 -10.22
C ALA A 138 -0.83 9.71 -9.41
N ARG A 139 -0.88 10.67 -8.49
CA ARG A 139 -2.08 10.92 -7.67
C ARG A 139 -3.23 11.47 -8.51
N ARG A 140 -4.46 11.37 -7.95
CA ARG A 140 -5.70 11.88 -8.55
C ARG A 140 -6.20 11.16 -9.81
N ALA A 141 -5.49 10.12 -10.29
CA ALA A 141 -5.88 9.28 -11.43
C ALA A 141 -6.57 7.96 -11.00
N GLY A 142 -7.01 7.84 -9.76
CA GLY A 142 -7.67 6.62 -9.26
C GLY A 142 -6.73 5.46 -8.95
N LEU A 143 -5.41 5.62 -9.10
CA LEU A 143 -4.42 4.55 -8.95
C LEU A 143 -4.49 3.88 -7.57
N GLY A 144 -4.62 4.64 -6.48
CA GLY A 144 -4.71 4.08 -5.13
C GLY A 144 -5.90 3.14 -4.95
N ARG A 145 -7.06 3.47 -5.52
CA ARG A 145 -8.24 2.57 -5.49
C ARG A 145 -8.02 1.30 -6.28
N ARG A 146 -7.36 1.40 -7.43
CA ARG A 146 -7.02 0.23 -8.26
C ARG A 146 -6.04 -0.69 -7.55
N LEU A 147 -5.00 -0.13 -6.92
CA LEU A 147 -4.03 -0.88 -6.11
C LEU A 147 -4.71 -1.62 -4.95
N LEU A 148 -5.60 -0.94 -4.20
CA LEU A 148 -6.37 -1.56 -3.13
C LEU A 148 -7.29 -2.66 -3.64
N ALA A 149 -8.05 -2.41 -4.70
CA ALA A 149 -8.95 -3.38 -5.29
C ALA A 149 -8.20 -4.63 -5.76
N GLU A 150 -7.08 -4.45 -6.45
CA GLU A 150 -6.23 -5.56 -6.90
C GLU A 150 -5.60 -6.32 -5.74
N LEU A 151 -5.10 -5.61 -4.70
CA LEU A 151 -4.49 -6.25 -3.54
C LEU A 151 -5.49 -7.11 -2.79
N THR A 152 -6.67 -6.58 -2.53
CA THR A 152 -7.68 -7.25 -1.69
C THR A 152 -8.56 -8.22 -2.49
N ALA A 153 -8.72 -8.01 -3.79
CA ALA A 153 -9.54 -8.82 -4.70
C ALA A 153 -10.82 -9.33 -4.01
N ASP A 154 -10.96 -10.65 -3.83
CA ASP A 154 -12.13 -11.27 -3.20
C ASP A 154 -11.93 -11.59 -1.70
N ARG A 155 -10.85 -11.09 -1.09
CA ARG A 155 -10.46 -11.42 0.28
C ARG A 155 -11.00 -10.40 1.28
N PRO A 156 -11.42 -10.82 2.48
CA PRO A 156 -11.61 -9.93 3.61
C PRO A 156 -10.29 -9.23 3.93
N ALA A 157 -10.36 -7.92 4.11
CA ALA A 157 -9.16 -7.12 4.38
C ALA A 157 -9.47 -5.98 5.36
N TRP A 158 -8.43 -5.57 6.09
CA TRP A 158 -8.49 -4.46 7.02
C TRP A 158 -7.22 -3.61 6.92
N LEU A 159 -7.29 -2.40 7.43
CA LEU A 159 -6.15 -1.51 7.55
C LEU A 159 -6.34 -0.56 8.74
N LEU A 160 -5.24 0.02 9.15
CA LEU A 160 -5.23 1.21 9.98
C LEU A 160 -4.56 2.38 9.24
N THR A 161 -5.00 3.61 9.55
CA THR A 161 -4.36 4.82 9.04
C THR A 161 -4.28 5.88 10.12
N VAL A 162 -3.40 6.85 9.93
CA VAL A 162 -3.22 7.99 10.85
C VAL A 162 -4.21 9.09 10.47
N PRO A 163 -5.21 9.40 11.32
CA PRO A 163 -6.28 10.34 10.98
C PRO A 163 -5.82 11.81 10.88
N THR A 164 -4.66 12.13 11.42
CA THR A 164 -4.10 13.50 11.38
C THR A 164 -3.47 13.86 10.03
N VAL A 165 -3.22 12.88 9.18
CA VAL A 165 -2.71 13.12 7.83
C VAL A 165 -3.87 13.43 6.89
N ALA A 166 -3.86 14.64 6.35
CA ALA A 166 -4.95 15.15 5.52
C ALA A 166 -5.29 14.23 4.33
N GLY A 167 -6.58 13.95 4.15
CA GLY A 167 -7.11 13.20 3.03
C GLY A 167 -7.00 11.67 3.12
N THR A 168 -6.36 11.11 4.16
CA THR A 168 -6.24 9.66 4.29
C THR A 168 -7.58 9.00 4.60
N THR A 169 -8.31 9.53 5.58
CA THR A 169 -9.64 9.02 5.93
C THR A 169 -10.64 9.23 4.79
N ASP A 170 -10.64 10.41 4.15
CA ASP A 170 -11.51 10.70 3.03
C ASP A 170 -11.28 9.75 1.85
N PHE A 171 -10.02 9.38 1.63
CA PHE A 171 -9.68 8.41 0.58
C PHE A 171 -10.33 7.04 0.83
N TYR A 172 -10.23 6.50 2.05
CA TYR A 172 -10.79 5.18 2.37
C TYR A 172 -12.32 5.20 2.41
N ASP A 173 -12.93 6.26 2.94
CA ASP A 173 -14.38 6.47 2.90
C ASP A 173 -14.88 6.51 1.44
N ALA A 174 -14.21 7.29 0.60
CA ALA A 174 -14.55 7.39 -0.83
C ALA A 174 -14.23 6.11 -1.62
N ALA A 175 -13.35 5.24 -1.11
CA ALA A 175 -13.08 3.91 -1.67
C ALA A 175 -14.12 2.86 -1.23
N GLY A 176 -15.09 3.23 -0.38
CA GLY A 176 -16.16 2.35 0.08
C GLY A 176 -15.74 1.43 1.25
N TRP A 177 -14.64 1.73 1.92
CA TRP A 177 -14.22 0.98 3.10
C TRP A 177 -15.05 1.38 4.32
N ILE A 178 -15.33 0.42 5.18
CA ILE A 178 -16.16 0.58 6.38
C ILE A 178 -15.27 1.07 7.52
N ARG A 179 -15.56 2.26 8.03
CA ARG A 179 -14.88 2.83 9.20
C ARG A 179 -15.45 2.22 10.47
N HIS A 180 -14.59 1.62 11.30
CA HIS A 180 -14.98 1.00 12.59
C HIS A 180 -14.72 1.89 13.81
N GLY A 181 -13.90 2.92 13.67
CA GLY A 181 -13.63 3.87 14.73
C GLY A 181 -12.30 4.60 14.56
N THR A 182 -12.18 5.70 15.30
CA THR A 182 -10.97 6.52 15.41
C THR A 182 -10.64 6.69 16.88
N GLY A 183 -9.40 6.41 17.26
CA GLY A 183 -8.90 6.54 18.62
C GLY A 183 -7.46 6.08 18.72
N TYR A 184 -6.79 6.45 19.79
CA TYR A 184 -5.40 6.07 20.05
C TYR A 184 -4.43 6.40 18.90
N GLY A 185 -4.72 7.49 18.16
CA GLY A 185 -3.91 7.93 17.01
C GLY A 185 -4.11 7.18 15.71
N ILE A 186 -5.08 6.28 15.63
CA ILE A 186 -5.40 5.48 14.43
C ILE A 186 -6.87 5.55 14.06
N THR A 187 -7.17 5.27 12.80
CA THR A 187 -8.52 4.94 12.30
C THR A 187 -8.46 3.56 11.65
N ILE A 188 -9.45 2.71 11.95
CA ILE A 188 -9.54 1.33 11.45
C ILE A 188 -10.60 1.24 10.37
N TYR A 189 -10.26 0.55 9.30
CA TYR A 189 -11.14 0.27 8.17
C TYR A 189 -11.15 -1.20 7.82
N THR A 190 -12.27 -1.68 7.29
CA THR A 190 -12.39 -2.99 6.66
C THR A 190 -13.11 -2.88 5.32
N ASN A 191 -12.85 -3.81 4.40
CA ASN A 191 -13.58 -3.89 3.12
C ASN A 191 -14.88 -4.71 3.22
N ARG A 192 -15.14 -5.33 4.36
CA ARG A 192 -16.37 -6.10 4.67
C ARG A 192 -16.80 -5.85 6.12
N PRO A 193 -18.09 -6.02 6.45
CA PRO A 193 -18.56 -5.93 7.83
C PRO A 193 -17.83 -6.91 8.74
N LEU A 194 -17.55 -6.49 9.98
CA LEU A 194 -17.10 -7.42 11.03
C LEU A 194 -18.27 -8.30 11.44
N SER A 195 -18.00 -9.60 11.62
CA SER A 195 -18.97 -10.51 12.21
C SER A 195 -19.23 -10.12 13.67
N ARG A 196 -20.49 -10.17 14.09
CA ARG A 196 -20.88 -9.94 15.48
C ARG A 196 -20.59 -11.17 16.32
#